data_ecab7a7cbfae5bc945291e175f0fb4e0
#
_entry.id   ecab7a7cbfae5bc945291e175f0fb4e0
#
_cell.length_a   1.000
_cell.length_b   1.000
_cell.length_c   1.000
_cell.angle_alpha   90.00
_cell.angle_beta   90.00
_cell.angle_gamma   90.00
#
_symmetry.space_group_name_H-M   'P 1'
#
loop_
_entity.id
_entity.type
_entity.pdbx_description
1 polymer ?
#
loop_
_entity_poly.entity_id
_entity_poly.type
_entity_poly.pdbx_seq_one_letter_code
_entity_poly.pdbx_strand_id
1 'polypeptide(L)'
;YSLHSKQLLTVEYIESKYLHPVQQSMVDNDGAQCGFCTPGFIMSMYAMHKNKISPTDSNINRYLSGNLCRCTGYRPIKEALKNLKKYKDLESDTSKIFKKLKKIKLSDVVLTRDGSKFYIHQNLKNFKKDFIKSKSPSLLVGGTDISLDITKKRKNLNEIFYLGQNKDLNYFRVKNNNLHIGAATPINDILGSLKKYYPEFYEMFERYGSEQIRNVASLGGNIGSASPIGDSLPVLISLDTTLILDGLKRRKIEMSNYFVDYRQTKLRKNEFIKEIIIPLKSKNNILKCYKISKRIDDDISSVFMAINSEIKNDTFKSIKIVCGGMAAIPKIAKATEKYLTNKKINLENINKAKLIISGEFSPLSDVRGSKIYRTKIVSNLLDRFWNEYNNNKVTVYDF
;
A
#
# COMPACT_ATOMS: atom_id res chain seq x y z
N TYR A 1 -8.98 -19.62 3.28
CA TYR A 1 -10.20 -19.26 2.53
C TYR A 1 -9.91 -18.32 1.36
N SER A 2 -8.86 -17.50 1.42
CA SER A 2 -8.39 -16.72 0.25
C SER A 2 -8.03 -17.59 -0.95
N LEU A 3 -7.79 -18.88 -0.74
CA LEU A 3 -7.46 -19.87 -1.75
C LEU A 3 -8.70 -20.55 -2.39
N HIS A 4 -9.90 -20.28 -1.91
CA HIS A 4 -11.11 -20.87 -2.48
C HIS A 4 -11.23 -20.49 -3.98
N SER A 5 -11.47 -21.48 -4.84
CA SER A 5 -11.43 -21.39 -6.30
C SER A 5 -10.10 -20.90 -6.90
N LYS A 6 -8.98 -21.08 -6.19
CA LYS A 6 -7.62 -20.82 -6.68
C LYS A 6 -6.79 -22.10 -6.63
N GLN A 7 -5.76 -22.17 -7.44
CA GLN A 7 -4.71 -23.18 -7.34
C GLN A 7 -3.59 -22.64 -6.45
N LEU A 8 -3.16 -23.42 -5.48
CA LEU A 8 -1.94 -23.17 -4.73
C LEU A 8 -0.78 -23.92 -5.40
N LEU A 9 0.28 -23.18 -5.71
CA LEU A 9 1.55 -23.75 -6.19
C LEU A 9 2.62 -23.52 -5.13
N THR A 10 3.33 -24.58 -4.80
CA THR A 10 4.49 -24.52 -3.91
C THR A 10 5.78 -24.72 -4.70
N VAL A 11 6.93 -24.49 -4.08
CA VAL A 11 8.23 -24.64 -4.74
C VAL A 11 8.46 -26.09 -5.23
N GLU A 12 7.92 -27.08 -4.54
CA GLU A 12 8.01 -28.49 -4.90
C GLU A 12 7.14 -28.82 -6.12
N TYR A 13 6.01 -28.13 -6.28
CA TYR A 13 5.07 -28.41 -7.38
C TYR A 13 5.57 -27.95 -8.74
N ILE A 14 6.44 -26.93 -8.79
CA ILE A 14 6.94 -26.42 -10.08
C ILE A 14 7.97 -27.35 -10.73
N GLU A 15 8.52 -28.27 -9.95
CA GLU A 15 9.32 -29.40 -10.45
C GLU A 15 8.42 -30.43 -11.14
N SER A 16 8.94 -31.03 -12.20
CA SER A 16 8.32 -32.19 -12.87
C SER A 16 9.35 -33.34 -12.92
N LYS A 17 9.59 -33.94 -14.08
CA LYS A 17 10.69 -34.87 -14.30
C LYS A 17 12.07 -34.21 -14.14
N TYR A 18 12.14 -32.88 -14.37
CA TYR A 18 13.34 -32.06 -14.26
C TYR A 18 13.03 -30.81 -13.48
N LEU A 19 14.07 -30.19 -12.90
CA LEU A 19 13.93 -28.90 -12.26
C LEU A 19 13.36 -27.86 -13.24
N HIS A 20 12.46 -27.02 -12.72
CA HIS A 20 11.96 -25.89 -13.50
C HIS A 20 13.15 -24.92 -13.82
N PRO A 21 13.16 -24.23 -14.98
CA PRO A 21 14.23 -23.29 -15.34
C PRO A 21 14.65 -22.35 -14.21
N VAL A 22 13.69 -21.84 -13.43
CA VAL A 22 13.95 -20.99 -12.26
C VAL A 22 14.75 -21.73 -11.18
N GLN A 23 14.41 -22.99 -10.90
CA GLN A 23 15.13 -23.80 -9.91
C GLN A 23 16.53 -24.14 -10.42
N GLN A 24 16.64 -24.59 -11.67
CA GLN A 24 17.92 -24.92 -12.28
C GLN A 24 18.85 -23.72 -12.32
N SER A 25 18.33 -22.53 -12.69
CA SER A 25 19.15 -21.31 -12.72
C SER A 25 19.63 -20.91 -11.32
N MET A 26 18.84 -21.12 -10.28
CA MET A 26 19.31 -20.89 -8.89
C MET A 26 20.44 -21.83 -8.49
N VAL A 27 20.43 -23.08 -8.95
CA VAL A 27 21.51 -24.05 -8.73
C VAL A 27 22.78 -23.61 -9.48
N ASP A 28 22.65 -23.37 -10.79
CA ASP A 28 23.79 -23.09 -11.69
C ASP A 28 24.49 -21.74 -11.42
N ASN A 29 23.85 -20.84 -10.69
CA ASN A 29 24.39 -19.53 -10.32
C ASN A 29 24.72 -19.43 -8.81
N ASP A 30 24.76 -20.53 -8.07
CA ASP A 30 25.02 -20.56 -6.62
C ASP A 30 24.10 -19.61 -5.83
N GLY A 31 22.83 -19.53 -6.24
CA GLY A 31 21.82 -18.64 -5.67
C GLY A 31 21.39 -18.97 -4.24
N ALA A 32 21.83 -20.12 -3.68
CA ALA A 32 21.49 -20.56 -2.35
C ALA A 32 22.76 -20.97 -1.55
N GLN A 33 22.75 -20.67 -0.24
CA GLN A 33 23.75 -21.17 0.71
C GLN A 33 23.05 -21.97 1.82
N CYS A 34 22.43 -21.32 2.83
CA CYS A 34 21.72 -22.05 3.87
C CYS A 34 20.36 -22.63 3.40
N GLY A 35 19.81 -22.18 2.27
CA GLY A 35 18.57 -22.67 1.68
C GLY A 35 17.28 -22.10 2.28
N PHE A 36 17.31 -21.43 3.43
CA PHE A 36 16.10 -20.98 4.14
C PHE A 36 15.23 -20.02 3.33
N CYS A 37 15.83 -19.05 2.64
CA CYS A 37 15.10 -18.07 1.83
C CYS A 37 14.82 -18.54 0.39
N THR A 38 15.46 -19.62 -0.04
CA THR A 38 15.45 -20.11 -1.43
C THR A 38 14.03 -20.38 -1.96
N PRO A 39 13.10 -21.03 -1.23
CA PRO A 39 11.74 -21.25 -1.72
C PRO A 39 11.01 -19.94 -2.06
N GLY A 40 11.17 -18.92 -1.24
CA GLY A 40 10.55 -17.61 -1.46
C GLY A 40 11.07 -16.93 -2.71
N PHE A 41 12.39 -16.90 -2.91
CA PHE A 41 13.00 -16.36 -4.12
C PHE A 41 12.58 -17.12 -5.38
N ILE A 42 12.63 -18.44 -5.35
CA ILE A 42 12.20 -19.29 -6.48
C ILE A 42 10.74 -18.98 -6.85
N MET A 43 9.83 -18.89 -5.87
CA MET A 43 8.43 -18.60 -6.18
C MET A 43 8.22 -17.18 -6.73
N SER A 44 8.97 -16.18 -6.25
CA SER A 44 8.92 -14.83 -6.80
C SER A 44 9.48 -14.76 -8.22
N MET A 45 10.59 -15.46 -8.49
CA MET A 45 11.18 -15.59 -9.83
C MET A 45 10.24 -16.35 -10.76
N TYR A 46 9.60 -17.42 -10.27
CA TYR A 46 8.58 -18.17 -11.02
C TYR A 46 7.38 -17.28 -11.39
N ALA A 47 6.91 -16.44 -10.48
CA ALA A 47 5.85 -15.50 -10.75
C ALA A 47 6.25 -14.47 -11.83
N MET A 48 7.48 -13.93 -11.77
CA MET A 48 8.01 -13.06 -12.84
C MET A 48 8.05 -13.78 -14.18
N HIS A 49 8.59 -14.99 -14.21
CA HIS A 49 8.72 -15.81 -15.42
C HIS A 49 7.33 -16.10 -16.06
N LYS A 50 6.38 -16.57 -15.27
CA LYS A 50 5.01 -16.86 -15.75
C LYS A 50 4.26 -15.63 -16.24
N ASN A 51 4.50 -14.47 -15.65
CA ASN A 51 3.91 -13.20 -16.10
C ASN A 51 4.73 -12.51 -17.20
N LYS A 52 5.78 -13.17 -17.74
CA LYS A 52 6.66 -12.66 -18.79
C LYS A 52 7.27 -11.28 -18.46
N ILE A 53 7.61 -11.07 -17.21
CA ILE A 53 8.23 -9.84 -16.72
C ILE A 53 9.73 -9.88 -17.06
N SER A 54 10.18 -8.91 -17.84
CA SER A 54 11.61 -8.80 -18.23
C SER A 54 12.48 -8.63 -16.99
N PRO A 55 13.61 -9.36 -16.86
CA PRO A 55 14.52 -9.31 -15.70
C PRO A 55 15.46 -8.12 -15.76
N THR A 56 14.93 -6.89 -15.89
CA THR A 56 15.66 -5.65 -15.69
C THR A 56 15.96 -5.45 -14.20
N ASP A 57 17.01 -4.70 -13.85
CA ASP A 57 17.36 -4.45 -12.44
C ASP A 57 16.19 -3.82 -11.67
N SER A 58 15.42 -2.94 -12.29
CA SER A 58 14.23 -2.35 -11.68
C SER A 58 13.16 -3.41 -11.37
N ASN A 59 12.83 -4.28 -12.32
CA ASN A 59 11.85 -5.35 -12.11
C ASN A 59 12.34 -6.38 -11.09
N ILE A 60 13.63 -6.76 -11.15
CA ILE A 60 14.25 -7.67 -10.19
C ILE A 60 14.12 -7.11 -8.78
N ASN A 61 14.49 -5.86 -8.57
CA ASN A 61 14.39 -5.22 -7.25
C ASN A 61 12.93 -5.18 -6.79
N ARG A 62 11.99 -4.79 -7.65
CA ARG A 62 10.57 -4.72 -7.32
C ARG A 62 9.98 -6.08 -6.89
N TYR A 63 10.21 -7.12 -7.67
CA TYR A 63 9.57 -8.43 -7.44
C TYR A 63 10.25 -9.28 -6.37
N LEU A 64 11.55 -9.07 -6.15
CA LEU A 64 12.30 -9.82 -5.14
C LEU A 64 12.38 -9.11 -3.79
N SER A 65 12.01 -7.82 -3.67
CA SER A 65 12.17 -7.01 -2.45
C SER A 65 11.53 -7.65 -1.20
N GLY A 66 10.41 -8.36 -1.36
CA GLY A 66 9.74 -9.06 -0.27
C GLY A 66 10.46 -10.31 0.27
N ASN A 67 11.59 -10.69 -0.33
CA ASN A 67 12.39 -11.84 0.09
C ASN A 67 13.72 -11.36 0.67
N LEU A 68 14.06 -11.82 1.87
CA LEU A 68 15.31 -11.45 2.54
C LEU A 68 16.27 -12.63 2.55
N CYS A 69 17.52 -12.38 2.15
CA CYS A 69 18.62 -13.32 2.27
C CYS A 69 19.74 -12.74 3.14
N ARG A 70 20.25 -13.50 4.09
CA ARG A 70 21.36 -13.09 4.95
C ARG A 70 22.72 -13.59 4.47
N CYS A 71 22.74 -14.60 3.60
CA CYS A 71 23.97 -15.35 3.27
C CYS A 71 24.65 -14.88 1.99
N THR A 72 23.88 -14.73 0.88
CA THR A 72 24.43 -14.65 -0.48
C THR A 72 24.87 -13.25 -0.93
N GLY A 73 24.45 -12.20 -0.23
CA GLY A 73 24.61 -10.81 -0.70
C GLY A 73 23.75 -10.49 -1.94
N TYR A 74 22.78 -11.31 -2.29
CA TYR A 74 21.78 -11.15 -3.37
C TYR A 74 22.32 -11.25 -4.80
N ARG A 75 23.62 -11.03 -5.06
CA ARG A 75 24.18 -11.02 -6.43
C ARG A 75 23.92 -12.34 -7.16
N PRO A 76 24.22 -13.52 -6.61
CA PRO A 76 23.97 -14.80 -7.30
C PRO A 76 22.48 -14.99 -7.62
N ILE A 77 21.58 -14.58 -6.73
CA ILE A 77 20.12 -14.66 -6.93
C ILE A 77 19.67 -13.77 -8.11
N LYS A 78 20.21 -12.54 -8.19
CA LYS A 78 19.93 -11.63 -9.32
C LYS A 78 20.46 -12.18 -10.64
N GLU A 79 21.66 -12.74 -10.63
CA GLU A 79 22.27 -13.36 -11.83
C GLU A 79 21.48 -14.59 -12.27
N ALA A 80 21.00 -15.41 -11.34
CA ALA A 80 20.10 -16.53 -11.66
C ALA A 80 18.87 -16.05 -12.42
N LEU A 81 18.23 -14.97 -12.01
CA LEU A 81 17.06 -14.44 -12.71
C LEU A 81 17.41 -13.86 -14.10
N LYS A 82 18.53 -13.14 -14.23
CA LYS A 82 19.01 -12.60 -15.52
C LYS A 82 19.37 -13.71 -16.51
N ASN A 83 19.87 -14.83 -16.01
CA ASN A 83 20.29 -15.97 -16.81
C ASN A 83 19.13 -16.90 -17.24
N LEU A 84 17.90 -16.69 -16.79
CA LEU A 84 16.75 -17.55 -17.12
C LEU A 84 16.55 -17.78 -18.61
N LYS A 85 16.87 -16.79 -19.46
CA LYS A 85 16.78 -16.90 -20.92
C LYS A 85 17.68 -18.00 -21.53
N LYS A 86 18.66 -18.52 -20.78
CA LYS A 86 19.54 -19.62 -21.24
C LYS A 86 18.86 -20.99 -21.16
N TYR A 87 17.73 -21.10 -20.44
CA TYR A 87 17.04 -22.35 -20.20
C TYR A 87 15.78 -22.42 -21.09
N LYS A 88 15.49 -23.64 -21.58
CA LYS A 88 14.25 -23.88 -22.33
C LYS A 88 13.04 -23.70 -21.43
N ASP A 89 12.09 -22.91 -21.88
CA ASP A 89 10.85 -22.73 -21.13
C ASP A 89 10.06 -24.05 -21.05
N LEU A 90 9.63 -24.39 -19.86
CA LEU A 90 8.75 -25.53 -19.61
C LEU A 90 7.32 -25.01 -19.50
N GLU A 91 6.66 -24.81 -20.64
CA GLU A 91 5.25 -24.41 -20.65
C GLU A 91 4.38 -25.51 -20.01
N SER A 92 3.75 -25.19 -18.91
CA SER A 92 2.69 -26.01 -18.33
C SER A 92 1.34 -25.55 -18.88
N ASP A 93 0.60 -26.45 -19.53
CA ASP A 93 -0.77 -26.17 -19.96
C ASP A 93 -1.70 -26.03 -18.73
N THR A 94 -1.90 -24.80 -18.29
CA THR A 94 -2.79 -24.48 -17.18
C THR A 94 -4.26 -24.36 -17.60
N SER A 95 -4.58 -24.50 -18.89
CA SER A 95 -5.93 -24.28 -19.44
C SER A 95 -6.97 -25.21 -18.81
N LYS A 96 -6.62 -26.50 -18.64
CA LYS A 96 -7.50 -27.52 -18.01
C LYS A 96 -7.79 -27.19 -16.54
N ILE A 97 -6.78 -26.73 -15.80
CA ILE A 97 -6.93 -26.34 -14.39
C ILE A 97 -7.80 -25.11 -14.29
N PHE A 98 -7.55 -24.10 -15.12
CA PHE A 98 -8.35 -22.89 -15.17
C PHE A 98 -9.83 -23.16 -15.48
N LYS A 99 -10.12 -24.08 -16.46
CA LYS A 99 -11.48 -24.51 -16.73
C LYS A 99 -12.14 -25.19 -15.53
N LYS A 100 -11.42 -26.02 -14.77
CA LYS A 100 -11.92 -26.63 -13.53
C LYS A 100 -12.20 -25.60 -12.45
N LEU A 101 -11.28 -24.66 -12.22
CA LEU A 101 -11.43 -23.60 -11.22
C LEU A 101 -12.63 -22.68 -11.51
N LYS A 102 -12.88 -22.33 -12.79
CA LYS A 102 -14.06 -21.55 -13.20
C LYS A 102 -15.39 -22.22 -12.90
N LYS A 103 -15.44 -23.54 -12.83
CA LYS A 103 -16.66 -24.30 -12.51
C LYS A 103 -17.00 -24.29 -11.02
N ILE A 104 -16.06 -23.93 -10.14
CA ILE A 104 -16.29 -23.83 -8.72
C ILE A 104 -17.19 -22.63 -8.44
N LYS A 105 -18.42 -22.88 -8.00
CA LYS A 105 -19.34 -21.83 -7.59
C LYS A 105 -18.93 -21.31 -6.20
N LEU A 106 -18.68 -20.00 -6.14
CA LEU A 106 -18.47 -19.34 -4.86
C LEU A 106 -19.83 -19.18 -4.16
N SER A 107 -19.92 -19.61 -2.92
CA SER A 107 -21.08 -19.45 -2.05
C SER A 107 -20.70 -18.73 -0.76
N ASP A 108 -21.69 -18.22 -0.07
CA ASP A 108 -21.47 -17.73 1.28
C ASP A 108 -21.13 -18.91 2.20
N VAL A 109 -20.16 -18.71 3.09
CA VAL A 109 -19.67 -19.73 4.01
C VAL A 109 -19.56 -19.14 5.41
N VAL A 110 -20.05 -19.87 6.39
CA VAL A 110 -19.81 -19.59 7.82
C VAL A 110 -19.16 -20.81 8.43
N LEU A 111 -17.97 -20.63 8.96
CA LEU A 111 -17.27 -21.69 9.68
C LEU A 111 -17.27 -21.39 11.16
N THR A 112 -17.52 -22.39 11.95
CA THR A 112 -17.51 -22.28 13.40
C THR A 112 -16.49 -23.28 13.94
N ARG A 113 -15.60 -22.82 14.79
CA ARG A 113 -14.64 -23.66 15.51
C ARG A 113 -14.36 -23.03 16.87
N ASP A 114 -14.45 -23.81 17.93
CA ASP A 114 -14.12 -23.42 19.31
C ASP A 114 -14.76 -22.06 19.72
N GLY A 115 -16.05 -21.87 19.38
CA GLY A 115 -16.80 -20.64 19.66
C GLY A 115 -16.49 -19.45 18.75
N SER A 116 -15.43 -19.54 17.92
CA SER A 116 -15.08 -18.52 16.92
C SER A 116 -15.78 -18.77 15.60
N LYS A 117 -16.13 -17.68 14.90
CA LYS A 117 -16.83 -17.72 13.60
C LYS A 117 -16.01 -17.01 12.53
N PHE A 118 -15.96 -17.61 11.35
CA PHE A 118 -15.33 -17.04 10.17
C PHE A 118 -16.37 -16.95 9.04
N TYR A 119 -16.62 -15.74 8.58
CA TYR A 119 -17.65 -15.44 7.59
C TYR A 119 -17.03 -15.07 6.25
N ILE A 120 -17.54 -15.66 5.17
CA ILE A 120 -17.25 -15.29 3.78
C ILE A 120 -18.57 -14.99 3.09
N HIS A 121 -18.77 -13.78 2.62
CA HIS A 121 -19.95 -13.37 1.89
C HIS A 121 -19.57 -12.87 0.50
N GLN A 122 -20.24 -13.38 -0.52
CA GLN A 122 -19.98 -13.05 -1.92
C GLN A 122 -20.53 -11.68 -2.33
N ASN A 123 -21.48 -11.15 -1.56
CA ASN A 123 -22.12 -9.87 -1.83
C ASN A 123 -22.31 -9.04 -0.55
N LEU A 124 -22.50 -7.75 -0.75
CA LEU A 124 -22.62 -6.78 0.33
C LEU A 124 -23.91 -6.97 1.17
N LYS A 125 -24.99 -7.44 0.55
CA LYS A 125 -26.29 -7.64 1.25
C LYS A 125 -26.16 -8.71 2.35
N ASN A 126 -25.61 -9.85 2.01
CA ASN A 126 -25.43 -10.97 2.95
C ASN A 126 -24.40 -10.64 4.02
N PHE A 127 -23.27 -10.01 3.61
CA PHE A 127 -22.27 -9.51 4.55
C PHE A 127 -22.91 -8.58 5.60
N LYS A 128 -23.65 -7.57 5.20
CA LYS A 128 -24.26 -6.60 6.11
C LYS A 128 -25.23 -7.25 7.08
N LYS A 129 -26.01 -8.25 6.62
CA LYS A 129 -26.98 -8.96 7.45
C LYS A 129 -26.34 -9.56 8.71
N ASP A 130 -25.17 -10.17 8.56
CA ASP A 130 -24.49 -10.83 9.68
C ASP A 130 -23.56 -9.86 10.42
N PHE A 131 -22.86 -8.97 9.70
CA PHE A 131 -21.96 -7.98 10.27
C PHE A 131 -22.67 -7.03 11.27
N ILE A 132 -23.85 -6.54 10.93
CA ILE A 132 -24.63 -5.64 11.81
C ILE A 132 -25.03 -6.32 13.12
N LYS A 133 -25.25 -7.63 13.10
CA LYS A 133 -25.65 -8.42 14.27
C LYS A 133 -24.46 -8.83 15.13
N SER A 134 -23.24 -8.76 14.59
CA SER A 134 -22.03 -9.16 15.28
C SER A 134 -21.75 -8.25 16.48
N LYS A 135 -21.29 -8.86 17.59
CA LYS A 135 -20.94 -8.13 18.82
C LYS A 135 -19.54 -7.54 18.76
N SER A 136 -18.59 -8.24 18.13
CA SER A 136 -17.18 -7.85 18.03
C SER A 136 -16.57 -8.23 16.67
N PRO A 137 -17.07 -7.65 15.56
CA PRO A 137 -16.62 -8.02 14.23
C PRO A 137 -15.17 -7.56 13.97
N SER A 138 -14.38 -8.46 13.41
CA SER A 138 -13.05 -8.16 12.86
C SER A 138 -13.13 -8.25 11.34
N LEU A 139 -12.77 -7.17 10.63
CA LEU A 139 -12.77 -7.14 9.18
C LEU A 139 -11.40 -7.58 8.65
N LEU A 140 -11.39 -8.52 7.72
CA LEU A 140 -10.19 -9.09 7.12
C LEU A 140 -10.25 -8.96 5.59
N VAL A 141 -9.24 -8.34 4.99
CA VAL A 141 -8.99 -8.37 3.54
C VAL A 141 -7.71 -9.18 3.28
N GLY A 142 -6.55 -8.56 3.27
CA GLY A 142 -5.26 -9.22 3.02
C GLY A 142 -4.51 -9.67 4.28
N GLY A 143 -4.96 -9.29 5.45
CA GLY A 143 -4.35 -9.71 6.73
C GLY A 143 -3.02 -9.04 7.08
N THR A 144 -2.53 -8.09 6.30
CA THR A 144 -1.19 -7.50 6.44
C THR A 144 -0.98 -6.66 7.71
N ASP A 145 -2.04 -6.21 8.37
CA ASP A 145 -1.97 -5.55 9.69
C ASP A 145 -2.68 -6.38 10.77
N ILE A 146 -3.92 -6.82 10.56
CA ILE A 146 -4.72 -7.51 11.58
C ILE A 146 -4.10 -8.84 12.05
N SER A 147 -3.31 -9.51 11.21
CA SER A 147 -2.60 -10.73 11.60
C SER A 147 -1.60 -10.49 12.74
N LEU A 148 -1.10 -9.26 12.90
CA LEU A 148 -0.23 -8.90 14.03
C LEU A 148 -0.96 -8.94 15.37
N ASP A 149 -2.27 -8.73 15.38
CA ASP A 149 -3.06 -8.87 16.61
C ASP A 149 -3.03 -10.33 17.10
N ILE A 150 -3.03 -11.31 16.20
CA ILE A 150 -2.93 -12.73 16.54
C ILE A 150 -1.47 -13.10 16.83
N THR A 151 -0.55 -12.82 15.89
CA THR A 151 0.83 -13.35 15.95
C THR A 151 1.72 -12.66 16.98
N LYS A 152 1.51 -11.37 17.21
CA LYS A 152 2.32 -10.57 18.15
C LYS A 152 1.59 -10.27 19.46
N LYS A 153 0.31 -9.86 19.37
CA LYS A 153 -0.45 -9.47 20.56
C LYS A 153 -1.22 -10.61 21.21
N ARG A 154 -1.21 -11.81 20.60
CA ARG A 154 -1.90 -13.02 21.08
C ARG A 154 -3.40 -12.82 21.32
N LYS A 155 -4.03 -11.94 20.57
CA LYS A 155 -5.48 -11.70 20.67
C LYS A 155 -6.26 -12.79 19.96
N ASN A 156 -7.37 -13.21 20.56
CA ASN A 156 -8.37 -14.03 19.90
C ASN A 156 -9.35 -13.15 19.14
N LEU A 157 -9.54 -13.43 17.85
CA LEU A 157 -10.54 -12.79 17.00
C LEU A 157 -11.73 -13.74 16.85
N ASN A 158 -12.78 -13.49 17.63
CA ASN A 158 -13.91 -14.42 17.72
C ASN A 158 -14.84 -14.39 16.50
N GLU A 159 -14.96 -13.24 15.84
CA GLU A 159 -15.82 -13.08 14.66
C GLU A 159 -15.02 -12.37 13.56
N ILE A 160 -14.62 -13.13 12.54
CA ILE A 160 -13.83 -12.63 11.42
C ILE A 160 -14.69 -12.61 10.17
N PHE A 161 -14.79 -11.45 9.53
CA PHE A 161 -15.49 -11.25 8.25
C PHE A 161 -14.45 -11.04 7.15
N TYR A 162 -14.30 -12.04 6.28
CA TYR A 162 -13.37 -11.97 5.15
C TYR A 162 -14.01 -11.27 3.96
N LEU A 163 -13.43 -10.13 3.57
CA LEU A 163 -13.96 -9.27 2.52
C LEU A 163 -13.22 -9.39 1.17
N GLY A 164 -12.09 -10.10 1.13
CA GLY A 164 -11.25 -10.18 -0.06
C GLY A 164 -11.91 -10.83 -1.28
N GLN A 165 -13.02 -11.55 -1.11
CA GLN A 165 -13.81 -12.13 -2.20
C GLN A 165 -15.13 -11.38 -2.48
N ASN A 166 -15.43 -10.34 -1.74
CA ASN A 166 -16.66 -9.56 -1.91
C ASN A 166 -16.53 -8.61 -3.11
N LYS A 167 -17.21 -8.93 -4.20
CA LYS A 167 -17.13 -8.17 -5.47
C LYS A 167 -17.67 -6.75 -5.36
N ASP A 168 -18.59 -6.50 -4.41
CA ASP A 168 -19.16 -5.17 -4.18
C ASP A 168 -18.20 -4.23 -3.46
N LEU A 169 -17.08 -4.75 -2.92
CA LEU A 169 -16.03 -4.02 -2.23
C LEU A 169 -14.68 -4.05 -2.99
N ASN A 170 -14.61 -4.76 -4.10
CA ASN A 170 -13.39 -4.88 -4.92
C ASN A 170 -13.67 -4.35 -6.33
N TYR A 171 -13.41 -3.06 -6.55
CA TYR A 171 -13.56 -2.40 -7.85
C TYR A 171 -12.76 -1.10 -7.93
N PHE A 172 -12.48 -0.69 -9.17
CA PHE A 172 -11.98 0.62 -9.54
C PHE A 172 -12.85 1.19 -10.65
N ARG A 173 -13.30 2.44 -10.50
CA ARG A 173 -14.12 3.13 -11.50
C ARG A 173 -13.76 4.62 -11.56
N VAL A 174 -13.87 5.20 -12.74
CA VAL A 174 -13.79 6.65 -12.94
C VAL A 174 -15.19 7.15 -13.26
N LYS A 175 -15.71 8.05 -12.45
CA LYS A 175 -17.06 8.61 -12.63
C LYS A 175 -17.13 10.01 -12.04
N ASN A 176 -17.84 10.93 -12.74
CA ASN A 176 -18.08 12.30 -12.27
C ASN A 176 -16.80 13.00 -11.81
N ASN A 177 -15.74 12.92 -12.60
CA ASN A 177 -14.42 13.50 -12.28
C ASN A 177 -13.82 13.02 -10.95
N ASN A 178 -14.14 11.77 -10.54
CA ASN A 178 -13.59 11.14 -9.35
C ASN A 178 -13.12 9.71 -9.65
N LEU A 179 -12.11 9.25 -8.90
CA LEU A 179 -11.77 7.85 -8.79
C LEU A 179 -12.60 7.23 -7.66
N HIS A 180 -13.31 6.16 -7.95
CA HIS A 180 -14.09 5.37 -7.01
C HIS A 180 -13.42 4.02 -6.79
N ILE A 181 -12.95 3.76 -5.58
CA ILE A 181 -12.19 2.57 -5.22
C ILE A 181 -12.94 1.81 -4.12
N GLY A 182 -13.26 0.54 -4.37
CA GLY A 182 -13.83 -0.33 -3.35
C GLY A 182 -12.83 -0.60 -2.22
N ALA A 183 -13.30 -0.64 -0.98
CA ALA A 183 -12.40 -0.71 0.19
C ALA A 183 -11.56 -1.99 0.27
N ALA A 184 -12.02 -3.09 -0.34
CA ALA A 184 -11.28 -4.36 -0.39
C ALA A 184 -10.41 -4.53 -1.63
N THR A 185 -10.32 -3.52 -2.51
CA THR A 185 -9.50 -3.59 -3.73
C THR A 185 -8.02 -3.66 -3.36
N PRO A 186 -7.28 -4.68 -3.82
CA PRO A 186 -5.84 -4.78 -3.61
C PRO A 186 -5.08 -3.59 -4.20
N ILE A 187 -4.00 -3.20 -3.56
CA ILE A 187 -3.19 -2.06 -4.01
C ILE A 187 -2.65 -2.29 -5.43
N ASN A 188 -2.16 -3.49 -5.74
CA ASN A 188 -1.64 -3.78 -7.07
C ASN A 188 -2.71 -3.66 -8.18
N ASP A 189 -3.98 -3.93 -7.88
CA ASP A 189 -5.07 -3.84 -8.87
C ASP A 189 -5.38 -2.38 -9.27
N ILE A 190 -4.99 -1.41 -8.46
CA ILE A 190 -5.20 0.03 -8.75
C ILE A 190 -3.95 0.74 -9.27
N LEU A 191 -2.76 0.13 -9.20
CA LEU A 191 -1.48 0.79 -9.54
C LEU A 191 -1.46 1.32 -10.97
N GLY A 192 -1.88 0.51 -11.96
CA GLY A 192 -1.91 0.94 -13.36
C GLY A 192 -2.80 2.16 -13.58
N SER A 193 -3.92 2.23 -12.88
CA SER A 193 -4.83 3.37 -12.93
C SER A 193 -4.26 4.58 -12.20
N LEU A 194 -3.64 4.38 -11.03
CA LEU A 194 -2.97 5.47 -10.31
C LEU A 194 -1.84 6.08 -11.13
N LYS A 195 -1.05 5.28 -11.83
CA LYS A 195 0.02 5.78 -12.72
C LYS A 195 -0.52 6.78 -13.75
N LYS A 196 -1.74 6.54 -14.27
CA LYS A 196 -2.39 7.43 -15.23
C LYS A 196 -2.89 8.74 -14.62
N TYR A 197 -3.47 8.70 -13.41
CA TYR A 197 -4.16 9.86 -12.83
C TYR A 197 -3.35 10.58 -11.77
N TYR A 198 -2.50 9.85 -11.04
CA TYR A 198 -1.69 10.33 -9.93
C TYR A 198 -0.32 9.62 -9.93
N PRO A 199 0.58 9.95 -10.88
CA PRO A 199 1.89 9.30 -11.01
C PRO A 199 2.71 9.38 -9.73
N GLU A 200 2.64 10.47 -8.98
CA GLU A 200 3.37 10.64 -7.72
C GLU A 200 2.84 9.70 -6.62
N PHE A 201 1.53 9.43 -6.62
CA PHE A 201 0.92 8.46 -5.70
C PHE A 201 1.25 7.02 -6.11
N TYR A 202 1.33 6.74 -7.41
CA TYR A 202 1.85 5.48 -7.92
C TYR A 202 3.31 5.25 -7.49
N GLU A 203 4.21 6.22 -7.68
CA GLU A 203 5.62 6.14 -7.26
C GLU A 203 5.76 5.86 -5.75
N MET A 204 4.92 6.46 -4.93
CA MET A 204 4.87 6.17 -3.50
C MET A 204 4.50 4.72 -3.23
N PHE A 205 3.50 4.17 -3.96
CA PHE A 205 3.10 2.78 -3.77
C PHE A 205 4.12 1.77 -4.30
N GLU A 206 4.97 2.11 -5.25
CA GLU A 206 6.11 1.27 -5.64
C GLU A 206 7.04 0.97 -4.43
N ARG A 207 7.11 1.90 -3.48
CA ARG A 207 7.89 1.78 -2.23
C ARG A 207 7.04 1.37 -1.01
N TYR A 208 5.78 1.01 -1.21
CA TYR A 208 4.85 0.60 -0.14
C TYR A 208 4.83 -0.92 -0.05
N GLY A 209 5.53 -1.49 0.92
CA GLY A 209 5.65 -2.93 1.07
C GLY A 209 6.19 -3.60 -0.19
N SER A 210 6.22 -4.93 -0.18
CA SER A 210 6.63 -5.74 -1.32
C SER A 210 5.48 -5.97 -2.30
N GLU A 211 5.80 -6.56 -3.45
CA GLU A 211 4.82 -7.05 -4.43
C GLU A 211 3.81 -8.01 -3.76
N GLN A 212 4.30 -8.92 -2.91
CA GLN A 212 3.47 -9.88 -2.17
C GLN A 212 2.50 -9.18 -1.23
N ILE A 213 2.94 -8.13 -0.54
CA ILE A 213 2.09 -7.32 0.35
C ILE A 213 1.04 -6.55 -0.46
N ARG A 214 1.43 -5.88 -1.54
CA ARG A 214 0.51 -5.10 -2.38
C ARG A 214 -0.53 -5.95 -3.10
N ASN A 215 -0.25 -7.23 -3.35
CA ASN A 215 -1.20 -8.17 -3.96
C ASN A 215 -2.40 -8.48 -3.05
N VAL A 216 -2.28 -8.27 -1.74
CA VAL A 216 -3.33 -8.59 -0.77
C VAL A 216 -3.75 -7.41 0.09
N ALA A 217 -2.86 -6.48 0.37
CA ALA A 217 -3.18 -5.26 1.12
C ALA A 217 -4.14 -4.38 0.32
N SER A 218 -5.18 -3.84 0.97
CA SER A 218 -6.15 -2.95 0.34
C SER A 218 -6.03 -1.52 0.85
N LEU A 219 -6.46 -0.57 0.02
CA LEU A 219 -6.48 0.83 0.41
C LEU A 219 -7.42 1.08 1.59
N GLY A 220 -8.61 0.46 1.61
CA GLY A 220 -9.54 0.53 2.73
C GLY A 220 -8.99 -0.09 4.01
N GLY A 221 -8.22 -1.19 3.90
CA GLY A 221 -7.52 -1.78 5.05
C GLY A 221 -6.44 -0.86 5.62
N ASN A 222 -5.66 -0.17 4.77
CA ASN A 222 -4.67 0.79 5.22
C ASN A 222 -5.32 2.00 5.93
N ILE A 223 -6.45 2.53 5.40
CA ILE A 223 -7.22 3.58 6.07
C ILE A 223 -7.81 3.08 7.38
N GLY A 224 -8.40 1.87 7.39
CA GLY A 224 -9.06 1.30 8.57
C GLY A 224 -8.10 0.96 9.70
N SER A 225 -6.82 0.65 9.42
CA SER A 225 -5.79 0.44 10.44
C SER A 225 -5.44 1.72 11.21
N ALA A 226 -5.75 2.89 10.64
CA ALA A 226 -5.50 4.22 11.21
C ALA A 226 -4.07 4.39 11.76
N SER A 227 -3.09 3.82 11.07
CA SER A 227 -1.69 3.94 11.49
C SER A 227 -1.18 5.36 11.27
N PRO A 228 -0.53 6.01 12.25
CA PRO A 228 0.06 7.34 12.08
C PRO A 228 1.19 7.40 11.04
N ILE A 229 1.67 6.23 10.62
CA ILE A 229 2.74 6.04 9.64
C ILE A 229 2.25 5.33 8.36
N GLY A 230 0.94 5.29 8.12
CA GLY A 230 0.36 4.79 6.88
C GLY A 230 0.58 5.78 5.75
N ASP A 231 1.44 5.45 4.79
CA ASP A 231 1.90 6.38 3.75
C ASP A 231 0.79 6.91 2.84
N SER A 232 -0.26 6.11 2.57
CA SER A 232 -1.37 6.57 1.74
C SER A 232 -2.25 7.63 2.42
N LEU A 233 -2.27 7.68 3.77
CA LEU A 233 -3.19 8.54 4.50
C LEU A 233 -2.93 10.03 4.28
N PRO A 234 -1.68 10.54 4.38
CA PRO A 234 -1.38 11.93 4.05
C PRO A 234 -1.73 12.31 2.62
N VAL A 235 -1.47 11.41 1.66
CA VAL A 235 -1.80 11.64 0.24
C VAL A 235 -3.30 11.80 0.07
N LEU A 236 -4.09 10.86 0.59
CA LEU A 236 -5.53 10.86 0.47
C LEU A 236 -6.17 12.09 1.15
N ILE A 237 -5.65 12.51 2.31
CA ILE A 237 -6.10 13.74 2.98
C ILE A 237 -5.77 14.96 2.12
N SER A 238 -4.57 15.04 1.54
CA SER A 238 -4.17 16.17 0.69
C SER A 238 -4.99 16.29 -0.60
N LEU A 239 -5.56 15.16 -1.05
CA LEU A 239 -6.43 15.08 -2.24
C LEU A 239 -7.93 15.27 -1.95
N ASP A 240 -8.31 15.71 -0.75
CA ASP A 240 -9.72 15.91 -0.37
C ASP A 240 -10.59 14.67 -0.53
N THR A 241 -10.01 13.51 -0.24
CA THR A 241 -10.69 12.22 -0.36
C THR A 241 -11.90 12.13 0.55
N THR A 242 -12.99 11.60 0.01
CA THR A 242 -14.21 11.29 0.75
C THR A 242 -14.33 9.78 0.95
N LEU A 243 -14.66 9.36 2.16
CA LEU A 243 -14.98 7.97 2.49
C LEU A 243 -16.49 7.77 2.52
N ILE A 244 -16.95 6.68 1.91
CA ILE A 244 -18.31 6.17 2.10
C ILE A 244 -18.26 5.12 3.20
N LEU A 245 -18.85 5.43 4.33
CA LEU A 245 -19.05 4.49 5.43
C LEU A 245 -20.43 3.86 5.30
N ASP A 246 -20.51 2.56 5.49
CA ASP A 246 -21.75 1.80 5.38
C ASP A 246 -21.93 0.89 6.60
N GLY A 247 -23.17 0.56 6.92
CA GLY A 247 -23.57 -0.24 8.07
C GLY A 247 -25.09 -0.28 8.13
N LEU A 248 -25.70 0.07 9.25
CA LEU A 248 -27.15 0.30 9.34
C LEU A 248 -27.59 1.43 8.42
N LYS A 249 -26.87 2.53 8.45
CA LYS A 249 -27.06 3.68 7.55
C LYS A 249 -25.77 3.98 6.81
N ARG A 250 -25.89 4.46 5.57
CA ARG A 250 -24.76 4.93 4.78
C ARG A 250 -24.54 6.42 5.01
N ARG A 251 -23.28 6.82 5.15
CA ARG A 251 -22.90 8.25 5.27
C ARG A 251 -21.56 8.52 4.60
N LYS A 252 -21.34 9.79 4.31
CA LYS A 252 -20.05 10.29 3.80
C LYS A 252 -19.28 10.95 4.94
N ILE A 253 -17.96 10.89 4.86
CA ILE A 253 -17.06 11.64 5.71
C ILE A 253 -15.82 12.04 4.91
N GLU A 254 -15.38 13.29 5.05
CA GLU A 254 -14.09 13.71 4.54
C GLU A 254 -12.97 13.01 5.31
N MET A 255 -11.95 12.56 4.60
CA MET A 255 -10.86 11.82 5.23
C MET A 255 -10.06 12.65 6.24
N SER A 256 -9.98 13.97 6.03
CA SER A 256 -9.41 14.94 6.99
C SER A 256 -10.10 14.92 8.36
N ASN A 257 -11.37 14.54 8.41
CA ASN A 257 -12.20 14.47 9.61
C ASN A 257 -12.36 13.05 10.19
N TYR A 258 -11.73 12.04 9.54
CA TYR A 258 -11.95 10.63 9.88
C TYR A 258 -11.13 10.15 11.09
N PHE A 259 -9.88 10.60 11.21
CA PHE A 259 -8.98 10.20 12.31
C PHE A 259 -9.21 11.07 13.55
N VAL A 260 -9.23 10.45 14.73
CA VAL A 260 -9.47 11.13 16.02
C VAL A 260 -8.21 11.15 16.86
N ASP A 261 -7.59 9.97 17.07
CA ASP A 261 -6.38 9.78 17.87
C ASP A 261 -5.64 8.52 17.39
N TYR A 262 -4.57 8.15 18.06
CA TYR A 262 -3.77 6.98 17.74
C TYR A 262 -4.64 5.73 17.53
N ARG A 263 -4.69 5.24 16.30
CA ARG A 263 -5.55 4.11 15.87
C ARG A 263 -7.03 4.26 16.21
N GLN A 264 -7.52 5.47 16.39
CA GLN A 264 -8.92 5.77 16.63
C GLN A 264 -9.51 6.57 15.48
N THR A 265 -10.72 6.19 15.09
CA THR A 265 -11.42 6.78 13.94
C THR A 265 -12.85 7.12 14.30
N LYS A 266 -13.53 7.85 13.42
CA LYS A 266 -14.97 8.15 13.55
C LYS A 266 -15.88 7.02 13.01
N LEU A 267 -15.37 5.81 12.81
CA LEU A 267 -16.21 4.65 12.57
C LEU A 267 -17.09 4.38 13.81
N ARG A 268 -18.38 4.21 13.55
CA ARG A 268 -19.32 3.77 14.59
C ARG A 268 -19.29 2.25 14.70
N LYS A 269 -19.87 1.73 15.79
CA LYS A 269 -20.06 0.29 15.92
C LYS A 269 -20.82 -0.28 14.71
N ASN A 270 -20.31 -1.35 14.15
CA ASN A 270 -20.87 -2.02 12.98
C ASN A 270 -20.96 -1.13 11.72
N GLU A 271 -20.09 -0.15 11.59
CA GLU A 271 -19.77 0.54 10.34
C GLU A 271 -18.47 0.01 9.73
N PHE A 272 -18.36 0.10 8.43
CA PHE A 272 -17.14 -0.24 7.68
C PHE A 272 -16.93 0.77 6.53
N ILE A 273 -15.70 0.87 6.07
CA ILE A 273 -15.37 1.65 4.87
C ILE A 273 -15.84 0.84 3.67
N LYS A 274 -16.76 1.39 2.90
CA LYS A 274 -17.25 0.76 1.67
C LYS A 274 -16.47 1.21 0.45
N GLU A 275 -16.22 2.51 0.33
CA GLU A 275 -15.67 3.13 -0.86
C GLU A 275 -14.79 4.32 -0.51
N ILE A 276 -13.75 4.52 -1.28
CA ILE A 276 -12.85 5.67 -1.25
C ILE A 276 -13.08 6.46 -2.53
N ILE A 277 -13.40 7.75 -2.42
CA ILE A 277 -13.67 8.65 -3.55
C ILE A 277 -12.58 9.71 -3.56
N ILE A 278 -11.74 9.70 -4.60
CA ILE A 278 -10.63 10.64 -4.78
C ILE A 278 -10.98 11.57 -5.94
N PRO A 279 -11.13 12.89 -5.72
CA PRO A 279 -11.33 13.86 -6.79
C PRO A 279 -10.17 13.84 -7.78
N LEU A 280 -10.44 13.89 -9.09
CA LEU A 280 -9.36 14.05 -10.08
C LEU A 280 -8.81 15.46 -10.01
N LYS A 281 -7.47 15.57 -10.02
CA LYS A 281 -6.79 16.87 -9.98
C LYS A 281 -7.00 17.67 -11.27
N SER A 282 -7.03 19.00 -11.14
CA SER A 282 -6.97 19.89 -12.29
C SER A 282 -5.57 19.87 -12.92
N LYS A 283 -5.44 20.39 -14.15
CA LYS A 283 -4.14 20.46 -14.86
C LYS A 283 -3.09 21.31 -14.12
N ASN A 284 -3.54 22.25 -13.28
CA ASN A 284 -2.65 23.15 -12.54
C ASN A 284 -2.26 22.65 -11.16
N ASN A 285 -2.76 21.47 -10.74
CA ASN A 285 -2.42 20.91 -9.46
C ASN A 285 -1.12 20.09 -9.53
N ILE A 286 -0.20 20.39 -8.63
CA ILE A 286 1.04 19.66 -8.41
C ILE A 286 0.87 18.84 -7.13
N LEU A 287 0.95 17.52 -7.27
CA LEU A 287 1.04 16.61 -6.15
C LEU A 287 2.49 16.18 -5.96
N LYS A 288 2.99 16.20 -4.74
CA LYS A 288 4.28 15.63 -4.35
C LYS A 288 4.11 14.69 -3.16
N CYS A 289 4.77 13.55 -3.21
CA CYS A 289 4.73 12.51 -2.19
C CYS A 289 6.15 12.18 -1.74
N TYR A 290 6.52 12.59 -0.53
CA TYR A 290 7.87 12.40 0.00
C TYR A 290 7.87 11.35 1.10
N LYS A 291 8.44 10.17 0.81
CA LYS A 291 8.64 9.08 1.76
C LYS A 291 10.09 9.06 2.21
N ILE A 292 10.32 9.29 3.50
CA ILE A 292 11.64 9.19 4.14
C ILE A 292 11.67 7.98 5.05
N SER A 293 12.51 7.02 4.72
CA SER A 293 12.70 5.76 5.44
C SER A 293 14.18 5.36 5.44
N LYS A 294 14.58 4.44 6.30
CA LYS A 294 15.98 3.98 6.40
C LYS A 294 16.41 3.11 5.21
N ARG A 295 15.46 2.40 4.61
CA ARG A 295 15.65 1.57 3.41
C ARG A 295 14.75 2.08 2.30
N ILE A 296 15.11 1.80 1.06
CA ILE A 296 14.34 2.22 -0.11
C ILE A 296 12.99 1.50 -0.14
N ASP A 297 13.00 0.16 -0.03
CA ASP A 297 11.83 -0.70 -0.12
C ASP A 297 11.52 -1.37 1.20
N ASP A 298 10.27 -1.85 1.36
CA ASP A 298 9.78 -2.62 2.50
C ASP A 298 10.08 -2.01 3.86
N ASP A 299 10.06 -0.68 3.94
CA ASP A 299 10.35 0.03 5.18
C ASP A 299 9.27 1.04 5.54
N ILE A 300 9.09 1.20 6.84
CA ILE A 300 8.12 2.14 7.41
C ILE A 300 8.72 3.54 7.39
N SER A 301 7.94 4.52 6.96
CA SER A 301 8.37 5.92 6.94
C SER A 301 8.72 6.44 8.33
N SER A 302 9.88 7.08 8.45
CA SER A 302 10.19 7.93 9.59
C SER A 302 9.35 9.21 9.54
N VAL A 303 9.30 9.83 8.35
CA VAL A 303 8.46 10.98 8.02
C VAL A 303 7.88 10.73 6.63
N PHE A 304 6.61 11.06 6.47
CA PHE A 304 5.97 11.16 5.16
C PHE A 304 5.36 12.56 5.00
N MET A 305 5.49 13.16 3.81
CA MET A 305 4.83 14.42 3.49
C MET A 305 4.15 14.33 2.13
N ALA A 306 2.88 14.68 2.09
CA ALA A 306 2.16 14.95 0.85
C ALA A 306 1.92 16.45 0.70
N ILE A 307 2.24 17.00 -0.46
CA ILE A 307 1.95 18.39 -0.84
C ILE A 307 1.06 18.34 -2.07
N ASN A 308 -0.15 18.87 -1.96
CA ASN A 308 -1.04 19.10 -3.09
C ASN A 308 -1.27 20.62 -3.23
N SER A 309 -0.86 21.20 -4.33
CA SER A 309 -0.91 22.65 -4.52
C SER A 309 -1.42 23.02 -5.91
N GLU A 310 -2.22 24.07 -5.98
CA GLU A 310 -2.55 24.76 -7.22
C GLU A 310 -1.64 25.99 -7.37
N ILE A 311 -0.89 26.03 -8.49
CA ILE A 311 0.09 27.09 -8.75
C ILE A 311 -0.31 27.83 -10.01
N LYS A 312 -0.31 29.18 -9.93
CA LYS A 312 -0.54 30.07 -11.08
C LYS A 312 0.39 31.26 -10.98
N ASN A 313 1.16 31.51 -12.03
CA ASN A 313 2.14 32.62 -12.09
C ASN A 313 3.08 32.60 -10.86
N ASP A 314 3.73 31.46 -10.62
CA ASP A 314 4.64 31.21 -9.48
C ASP A 314 4.04 31.55 -8.09
N THR A 315 2.73 31.48 -7.98
CA THR A 315 2.01 31.81 -6.73
C THR A 315 1.13 30.63 -6.33
N PHE A 316 1.22 30.22 -5.06
CA PHE A 316 0.32 29.25 -4.49
C PHE A 316 -1.10 29.80 -4.42
N LYS A 317 -2.01 29.35 -5.29
CA LYS A 317 -3.44 29.66 -5.18
C LYS A 317 -4.09 28.88 -4.06
N SER A 318 -3.70 27.63 -3.93
CA SER A 318 -4.01 26.79 -2.78
C SER A 318 -2.84 25.84 -2.52
N ILE A 319 -2.66 25.44 -1.28
CA ILE A 319 -1.69 24.45 -0.89
C ILE A 319 -2.22 23.64 0.29
N LYS A 320 -2.06 22.32 0.24
CA LYS A 320 -2.36 21.40 1.32
C LYS A 320 -1.13 20.56 1.62
N ILE A 321 -0.67 20.61 2.85
CA ILE A 321 0.52 19.89 3.34
C ILE A 321 0.09 18.96 4.45
N VAL A 322 0.25 17.66 4.24
CA VAL A 322 -0.15 16.65 5.21
C VAL A 322 1.04 15.76 5.56
N CYS A 323 1.30 15.61 6.85
CA CYS A 323 2.45 14.87 7.36
C CYS A 323 2.02 13.59 8.10
N GLY A 324 2.70 12.48 7.80
CA GLY A 324 2.67 11.23 8.55
C GLY A 324 3.92 11.08 9.42
N GLY A 325 3.80 10.42 10.58
CA GLY A 325 4.89 10.23 11.52
C GLY A 325 5.24 11.47 12.36
N MET A 326 4.46 12.54 12.24
CA MET A 326 4.69 13.81 12.94
C MET A 326 3.70 14.06 14.10
N ALA A 327 2.70 13.20 14.27
CA ALA A 327 1.70 13.22 15.34
C ALA A 327 1.08 11.82 15.52
N ALA A 328 0.14 11.67 16.46
CA ALA A 328 -0.61 10.43 16.66
C ALA A 328 -1.51 10.05 15.47
N ILE A 329 -1.85 11.01 14.60
CA ILE A 329 -2.62 10.85 13.37
C ILE A 329 -1.91 11.55 12.21
N PRO A 330 -2.23 11.25 10.94
CA PRO A 330 -1.82 12.08 9.82
C PRO A 330 -2.33 13.51 10.03
N LYS A 331 -1.44 14.52 10.00
CA LYS A 331 -1.75 15.88 10.44
C LYS A 331 -1.50 16.90 9.35
N ILE A 332 -2.45 17.80 9.17
CA ILE A 332 -2.38 18.93 8.23
C ILE A 332 -1.53 20.04 8.86
N ALA A 333 -0.61 20.61 8.08
CA ALA A 333 0.26 21.75 8.47
C ALA A 333 -0.48 23.09 8.28
N LYS A 334 -1.51 23.31 9.10
CA LYS A 334 -2.47 24.44 8.92
C LYS A 334 -1.81 25.81 8.95
N ALA A 335 -0.85 26.04 9.84
CA ALA A 335 -0.16 27.32 9.95
C ALA A 335 0.74 27.57 8.72
N THR A 336 1.45 26.53 8.28
CA THR A 336 2.29 26.57 7.07
C THR A 336 1.46 26.79 5.82
N GLU A 337 0.32 26.08 5.66
CA GLU A 337 -0.62 26.28 4.54
C GLU A 337 -1.16 27.71 4.50
N LYS A 338 -1.61 28.23 5.65
CA LYS A 338 -2.12 29.61 5.78
C LYS A 338 -1.06 30.64 5.38
N TYR A 339 0.20 30.42 5.78
CA TYR A 339 1.30 31.31 5.41
C TYR A 339 1.58 31.29 3.92
N LEU A 340 1.68 30.09 3.30
CA LEU A 340 2.05 29.94 1.89
C LEU A 340 0.94 30.32 0.91
N THR A 341 -0.32 30.22 1.30
CA THR A 341 -1.46 30.56 0.42
C THR A 341 -1.36 32.03 -0.04
N ASN A 342 -1.50 32.25 -1.34
CA ASN A 342 -1.32 33.51 -2.05
C ASN A 342 0.11 34.12 -1.99
N LYS A 343 1.12 33.33 -1.57
CA LYS A 343 2.53 33.74 -1.63
C LYS A 343 3.19 33.24 -2.91
N LYS A 344 4.15 34.02 -3.40
CA LYS A 344 5.04 33.58 -4.50
C LYS A 344 5.92 32.43 -4.03
N ILE A 345 6.21 31.52 -4.94
CA ILE A 345 7.17 30.45 -4.72
C ILE A 345 8.56 31.04 -4.92
N ASN A 346 9.20 31.39 -3.83
CA ASN A 346 10.58 31.88 -3.80
C ASN A 346 11.28 31.40 -2.53
N LEU A 347 12.62 31.50 -2.50
CA LEU A 347 13.43 31.01 -1.41
C LEU A 347 13.07 31.66 -0.06
N GLU A 348 12.75 32.96 -0.05
CA GLU A 348 12.37 33.69 1.17
C GLU A 348 11.12 33.09 1.81
N ASN A 349 10.05 32.89 1.02
CA ASN A 349 8.79 32.33 1.52
C ASN A 349 8.94 30.86 1.93
N ILE A 350 9.76 30.08 1.23
CA ILE A 350 10.07 28.70 1.61
C ILE A 350 10.85 28.68 2.93
N ASN A 351 11.86 29.53 3.12
CA ASN A 351 12.61 29.58 4.38
C ASN A 351 11.73 30.00 5.57
N LYS A 352 10.82 30.95 5.38
CA LYS A 352 9.83 31.28 6.44
C LYS A 352 8.88 30.12 6.72
N ALA A 353 8.38 29.43 5.71
CA ALA A 353 7.54 28.25 5.86
C ALA A 353 8.26 27.11 6.61
N LYS A 354 9.57 26.92 6.37
CA LYS A 354 10.40 25.95 7.11
C LYS A 354 10.46 26.23 8.61
N LEU A 355 10.55 27.49 9.01
CA LEU A 355 10.53 27.87 10.43
C LEU A 355 9.16 27.57 11.05
N ILE A 356 8.06 27.89 10.32
CA ILE A 356 6.70 27.63 10.79
C ILE A 356 6.46 26.12 10.96
N ILE A 357 6.75 25.31 9.95
CA ILE A 357 6.47 23.87 9.97
C ILE A 357 7.29 23.15 11.05
N SER A 358 8.49 23.63 11.36
CA SER A 358 9.34 23.06 12.40
C SER A 358 8.73 23.17 13.79
N GLY A 359 7.90 24.21 14.03
CA GLY A 359 7.19 24.43 15.30
C GLY A 359 5.76 23.87 15.33
N GLU A 360 5.24 23.39 14.20
CA GLU A 360 3.81 23.04 14.06
C GLU A 360 3.47 21.63 14.57
N PHE A 361 4.46 20.76 14.71
CA PHE A 361 4.29 19.36 15.10
C PHE A 361 5.07 18.98 16.34
N SER A 362 4.59 17.95 17.04
CA SER A 362 5.26 17.36 18.20
C SER A 362 5.44 15.84 18.00
N PRO A 363 6.38 15.43 17.13
CA PRO A 363 6.61 14.03 16.86
C PRO A 363 7.25 13.31 18.07
N LEU A 364 7.00 12.00 18.18
CA LEU A 364 7.64 11.14 19.15
C LEU A 364 9.01 10.66 18.66
N SER A 365 9.90 10.31 19.57
CA SER A 365 11.12 9.55 19.29
C SER A 365 10.82 8.06 19.37
N ASP A 366 11.24 7.30 18.36
CA ASP A 366 11.14 5.84 18.31
C ASP A 366 12.34 5.23 17.56
N VAL A 367 12.29 3.92 17.31
CA VAL A 367 13.35 3.18 16.58
C VAL A 367 13.57 3.68 15.15
N ARG A 368 12.63 4.44 14.56
CA ARG A 368 12.69 4.95 13.19
C ARG A 368 13.30 6.34 13.09
N GLY A 369 13.26 7.12 14.16
CA GLY A 369 13.84 8.46 14.18
C GLY A 369 13.55 9.20 15.48
N SER A 370 14.48 10.05 15.88
CA SER A 370 14.28 10.96 17.01
C SER A 370 13.32 12.10 16.65
N LYS A 371 12.73 12.75 17.66
CA LYS A 371 11.93 13.97 17.49
C LYS A 371 12.71 15.04 16.70
N ILE A 372 13.98 15.25 17.06
CA ILE A 372 14.86 16.24 16.41
C ILE A 372 15.03 15.90 14.92
N TYR A 373 15.34 14.63 14.60
CA TYR A 373 15.47 14.17 13.23
C TYR A 373 14.20 14.42 12.42
N ARG A 374 13.03 14.02 12.93
CA ARG A 374 11.76 14.20 12.26
C ARG A 374 11.43 15.67 11.98
N THR A 375 11.66 16.55 12.98
CA THR A 375 11.47 18.00 12.84
C THR A 375 12.39 18.59 11.77
N LYS A 376 13.67 18.18 11.74
CA LYS A 376 14.62 18.62 10.70
C LYS A 376 14.19 18.14 9.31
N ILE A 377 13.78 16.88 9.20
CA ILE A 377 13.37 16.30 7.91
C ILE A 377 12.11 17.00 7.38
N VAL A 378 11.07 17.21 8.18
CA VAL A 378 9.84 17.84 7.69
C VAL A 378 10.10 19.26 7.15
N SER A 379 11.03 19.99 7.75
CA SER A 379 11.50 21.29 7.26
C SER A 379 12.26 21.16 5.93
N ASN A 380 13.20 20.22 5.82
CA ASN A 380 14.01 20.02 4.61
C ASN A 380 13.17 19.51 3.41
N LEU A 381 12.01 18.90 3.65
CA LEU A 381 11.12 18.50 2.55
C LEU A 381 10.50 19.70 1.81
N LEU A 382 10.44 20.88 2.43
CA LEU A 382 10.08 22.12 1.73
C LEU A 382 11.21 22.62 0.83
N ASP A 383 12.49 22.44 1.22
CA ASP A 383 13.63 22.69 0.33
C ASP A 383 13.61 21.75 -0.87
N ARG A 384 13.31 20.49 -0.63
CA ARG A 384 13.17 19.51 -1.72
C ARG A 384 12.05 19.93 -2.68
N PHE A 385 10.89 20.34 -2.18
CA PHE A 385 9.81 20.84 -3.01
C PHE A 385 10.27 22.06 -3.85
N TRP A 386 10.97 23.01 -3.25
CA TRP A 386 11.54 24.18 -3.92
C TRP A 386 12.53 23.79 -5.03
N ASN A 387 13.45 22.89 -4.73
CA ASN A 387 14.43 22.42 -5.70
C ASN A 387 13.76 21.72 -6.89
N GLU A 388 12.82 20.83 -6.62
CA GLU A 388 12.07 20.14 -7.68
C GLU A 388 11.20 21.11 -8.51
N TYR A 389 10.65 22.15 -7.91
CA TYR A 389 9.91 23.19 -8.62
C TYR A 389 10.81 23.96 -9.60
N ASN A 390 12.07 24.16 -9.25
CA ASN A 390 13.08 24.81 -10.12
C ASN A 390 13.84 23.81 -11.02
N ASN A 391 13.27 22.63 -11.28
CA ASN A 391 13.87 21.56 -12.10
C ASN A 391 15.18 20.95 -11.57
N ASN A 392 15.51 21.18 -10.30
CA ASN A 392 16.65 20.55 -9.62
C ASN A 392 16.17 19.28 -8.91
N LYS A 393 15.77 18.27 -9.69
CA LYS A 393 15.20 17.03 -9.13
C LYS A 393 16.32 16.17 -8.53
N VAL A 394 16.26 15.97 -7.22
CA VAL A 394 17.10 15.00 -6.50
C VAL A 394 16.18 13.90 -5.95
N THR A 395 16.47 12.66 -6.30
CA THR A 395 15.69 11.49 -5.88
C THR A 395 16.50 10.62 -4.92
N VAL A 396 15.83 9.67 -4.27
CA VAL A 396 16.50 8.67 -3.41
C VAL A 396 17.35 7.66 -4.22
N TYR A 397 17.29 7.74 -5.54
CA TYR A 397 18.04 6.87 -6.45
C TYR A 397 19.30 7.55 -7.00
N ASP A 398 19.57 8.81 -6.65
CA ASP A 398 20.70 9.59 -7.16
C ASP A 398 21.96 9.47 -6.26
N PHE A 399 21.95 8.53 -5.28
CA PHE A 399 23.03 8.30 -4.32
C PHE A 399 23.51 6.85 -4.35
#